data_e566fe87ae4a713f73994dd4cc39ddd0
#
_entry.id   e566fe87ae4a713f73994dd4cc39ddd0
#
_cell.length_a   1.000
_cell.length_b   1.000
_cell.length_c   1.000
_cell.angle_alpha   90.00
_cell.angle_beta   90.00
_cell.angle_gamma   90.00
#
_symmetry.space_group_name_H-M   'P 1'
#
loop_
_entity.id
_entity.type
_entity.pdbx_description
1 polymer ?
#
loop_
_entity_poly.entity_id
_entity_poly.type
_entity_poly.pdbx_seq_one_letter_code
_entity_poly.pdbx_strand_id
1 'polypeptide(L)' 'MQSIYYELPLPESIYAKDLRKFIIGQISKKGEIIRWSIYDIVTTGNKKILKINALVMN' A
#
# COMPACT_ATOMS: atom_id res chain seq x y z
N MET A 1 -16.48 6.50 7.09
CA MET A 1 -15.45 5.56 6.65
C MET A 1 -15.49 5.37 5.16
N GLN A 2 -14.34 5.23 4.55
CA GLN A 2 -14.24 5.06 3.12
C GLN A 2 -13.30 3.92 2.78
N SER A 3 -13.74 3.05 1.90
CA SER A 3 -12.90 1.99 1.35
C SER A 3 -12.18 2.52 0.12
N ILE A 4 -10.87 2.42 0.11
CA ILE A 4 -10.07 2.87 -1.03
C ILE A 4 -9.22 1.73 -1.57
N TYR A 5 -8.96 1.78 -2.88
CA TYR A 5 -8.06 0.86 -3.54
C TYR A 5 -6.86 1.64 -4.04
N TYR A 6 -5.69 1.10 -3.79
CA TYR A 6 -4.46 1.81 -4.04
C TYR A 6 -3.46 0.91 -4.74
N GLU A 7 -2.86 1.41 -5.81
CA GLU A 7 -1.79 0.70 -6.47
C GLU A 7 -0.49 1.40 -6.13
N LEU A 8 0.42 0.67 -5.50
CA LEU A 8 1.64 1.23 -4.97
C LEU A 8 2.85 0.56 -5.58
N PRO A 9 3.61 1.29 -6.43
CA PRO A 9 4.86 0.74 -6.94
C PRO A 9 5.85 0.50 -5.80
N LEU A 10 6.44 -0.70 -5.79
CA LEU A 10 7.37 -1.07 -4.74
C LEU A 10 8.79 -0.64 -5.14
N PRO A 11 9.48 0.14 -4.30
CA PRO A 11 10.89 0.48 -4.56
C PRO A 11 11.76 -0.76 -4.56
N GLU A 12 12.73 -0.82 -5.48
CA GLU A 12 13.61 -1.98 -5.61
C GLU A 12 14.44 -2.24 -4.37
N SER A 13 14.81 -1.18 -3.65
CA SER A 13 15.74 -1.27 -2.54
C SER A 13 15.09 -1.32 -1.17
N ILE A 14 13.77 -1.49 -1.11
CA ILE A 14 13.12 -1.51 0.20
C ILE A 14 13.26 -2.87 0.85
N TYR A 15 13.59 -2.88 2.15
CA TYR A 15 13.66 -4.10 2.93
C TYR A 15 12.28 -4.51 3.42
N ALA A 16 12.07 -5.82 3.59
CA ALA A 16 10.78 -6.34 4.04
C ALA A 16 10.33 -5.73 5.36
N LYS A 17 11.28 -5.46 6.26
CA LYS A 17 10.96 -4.86 7.56
C LYS A 17 10.46 -3.42 7.45
N ASP A 18 10.78 -2.73 6.36
CA ASP A 18 10.36 -1.34 6.15
C ASP A 18 9.13 -1.23 5.26
N LEU A 19 8.69 -2.35 4.67
CA LEU A 19 7.58 -2.36 3.74
C LEU A 19 6.30 -1.85 4.38
N ARG A 20 6.02 -2.28 5.60
CA ARG A 20 4.80 -1.86 6.30
C ARG A 20 4.79 -0.35 6.53
N LYS A 21 5.91 0.20 6.97
CA LYS A 21 6.03 1.63 7.19
C LYS A 21 5.85 2.43 5.91
N PHE A 22 6.40 1.91 4.82
CA PHE A 22 6.28 2.53 3.52
C PHE A 22 4.81 2.59 3.08
N ILE A 23 4.09 1.46 3.19
CA ILE A 23 2.69 1.39 2.80
C ILE A 23 1.84 2.33 3.65
N ILE A 24 2.01 2.28 4.96
CA ILE A 24 1.24 3.12 5.88
C ILE A 24 1.51 4.60 5.60
N GLY A 25 2.75 4.97 5.34
CA GLY A 25 3.10 6.34 5.01
C GLY A 25 2.41 6.85 3.75
N GLN A 26 2.22 5.98 2.76
CA GLN A 26 1.55 6.36 1.52
C GLN A 26 0.03 6.47 1.71
N ILE A 27 -0.56 5.50 2.40
CA ILE A 27 -2.01 5.46 2.59
C ILE A 27 -2.50 6.53 3.55
N SER A 28 -1.73 6.85 4.57
CA SER A 28 -2.13 7.82 5.59
C SER A 28 -2.38 9.22 5.03
N LYS A 29 -1.89 9.49 3.84
CA LYS A 29 -2.17 10.76 3.15
C LYS A 29 -3.65 10.87 2.75
N LYS A 30 -4.38 9.77 2.72
CA LYS A 30 -5.79 9.74 2.35
C LYS A 30 -6.74 9.85 3.53
N GLY A 31 -6.22 9.74 4.77
CA GLY A 31 -7.01 9.79 5.97
C GLY A 31 -6.47 8.85 7.04
N GLU A 32 -7.16 8.78 8.16
CA GLU A 32 -6.78 7.88 9.24
C GLU A 32 -7.05 6.44 8.83
N ILE A 33 -6.04 5.58 8.91
CA ILE A 33 -6.13 4.19 8.49
C ILE A 33 -6.80 3.39 9.61
N ILE A 34 -7.95 2.77 9.29
CA ILE A 34 -8.62 1.84 10.20
C ILE A 34 -7.99 0.45 10.03
N ARG A 35 -7.86 0.01 8.79
CA ARG A 35 -7.16 -1.23 8.46
C ARG A 35 -6.78 -1.22 6.98
N TRP A 36 -5.85 -2.09 6.62
CA TRP A 36 -5.42 -2.22 5.23
C TRP A 36 -4.95 -3.65 4.98
N SER A 37 -4.97 -4.03 3.71
CA SER A 37 -4.45 -5.33 3.30
C SER A 37 -3.95 -5.25 1.87
N ILE A 38 -2.99 -6.12 1.56
CA ILE A 38 -2.52 -6.33 0.18
C ILE A 38 -3.34 -7.48 -0.38
N TYR A 39 -4.07 -7.22 -1.45
CA TYR A 39 -4.88 -8.27 -2.05
C TYR A 39 -4.28 -8.84 -3.33
N ASP A 40 -3.26 -8.20 -3.89
CA ASP A 40 -2.58 -8.72 -5.07
C ASP A 40 -1.22 -8.06 -5.22
N ILE A 41 -0.32 -8.77 -5.89
CA ILE A 41 1.00 -8.24 -6.26
C ILE A 41 1.18 -8.54 -7.74
N VAL A 42 1.34 -7.49 -8.54
CA VAL A 42 1.55 -7.62 -9.97
C VAL A 42 3.01 -7.36 -10.28
N THR A 43 3.63 -8.30 -10.99
CA THR A 43 5.01 -8.16 -11.42
C THR A 43 5.02 -7.87 -12.92
N THR A 44 5.63 -6.75 -13.30
CA THR A 44 5.77 -6.35 -14.69
C THR A 44 7.24 -6.05 -14.94
N GLY A 45 7.91 -6.93 -15.68
CA GLY A 45 9.35 -6.80 -15.88
C GLY A 45 10.09 -6.84 -14.55
N ASN A 46 10.83 -5.78 -14.23
CA ASN A 46 11.57 -5.68 -12.97
C ASN A 46 10.80 -4.96 -11.88
N LYS A 47 9.55 -4.60 -12.15
CA LYS A 47 8.76 -3.78 -11.23
C LYS A 47 7.67 -4.60 -10.58
N LYS A 48 7.43 -4.31 -9.30
CA LYS A 48 6.33 -4.90 -8.56
C LYS A 48 5.38 -3.80 -8.14
N ILE A 49 4.09 -4.06 -8.33
CA ILE A 49 3.03 -3.14 -7.93
C ILE A 49 2.15 -3.85 -6.92
N LEU A 50 2.03 -3.25 -5.75
CA LEU A 50 1.18 -3.78 -4.69
C LEU A 50 -0.22 -3.22 -4.87
N LYS A 51 -1.21 -4.10 -4.88
CA LYS A 51 -2.61 -3.70 -4.90
C LYS A 51 -3.15 -3.79 -3.50
N ILE A 52 -3.55 -2.66 -2.97
CA ILE A 52 -3.89 -2.51 -1.55
C ILE A 52 -5.32 -2.04 -1.43
N ASN A 53 -6.03 -2.65 -0.49
CA ASN A 53 -7.33 -2.17 -0.06
C ASN A 53 -7.18 -1.60 1.35
N ALA A 54 -7.70 -0.42 1.57
CA ALA A 54 -7.64 0.21 2.88
C ALA A 54 -8.98 0.79 3.26
N LEU A 55 -9.28 0.74 4.54
CA LEU A 55 -10.43 1.41 5.11
C LEU A 55 -9.91 2.61 5.89
N VAL A 56 -10.35 3.79 5.48
CA VAL A 56 -9.86 5.03 6.08
C VAL A 56 -11.03 5.87 6.60
N MET A 57 -10.74 6.68 7.60
CA MET A 57 -11.68 7.64 8.15
C MET A 57 -11.19 9.04 7.80
N ASN A 58 -12.05 9.79 7.15
CA ASN A 58 -11.72 11.16 6.76
C ASN A 58 -11.93 12.14 7.91
#